data_70a84ccbcfb1bb510965ed8ced2d80a0
#
_entry.id   70a84ccbcfb1bb510965ed8ced2d80a0
#
_cell.length_a   1.000
_cell.length_b   1.000
_cell.length_c   1.000
_cell.angle_alpha   90.00
_cell.angle_beta   90.00
_cell.angle_gamma   90.00
#
_symmetry.space_group_name_H-M   'P 1'
#
loop_
_entity.id
_entity.type
_entity.pdbx_description
1 polymer ?
#
loop_
_entity_poly.entity_id
_entity_poly.type
_entity_poly.pdbx_seq_one_letter_code
_entity_poly.pdbx_strand_id
1 'polypeptide(L)'
;MVYTNSSLITYKKISPNRTSPRNHVIDTITIHCMAGNLSVERCGEVFAPKTRKASSNYGIGSDGRIAMYVEEKDRSWCTSNASNDHRAVTIEVANDGGAPDWHVSDKAMKSLINLIADICKRNQIKELKWKADKSLIGQVNKQNMTVHRWFAAKACPGNYLYGKHAYIAEQVNEKLGVYTPSTPSTSTTNSSNIQSSTAKPIQKYMYQGIDYSLVFNPTYYVNKYADLKKAFGTNSTALFNHFCTHGMKEGRIASNNFNVTVYK
;
A
#
# COMPACT_ATOMS: atom_id res chain seq x y z
N MET A 1 -3.31 -21.32 -16.66
CA MET A 1 -2.33 -20.36 -16.05
C MET A 1 -1.64 -21.11 -14.91
N VAL A 2 -0.33 -21.04 -14.83
CA VAL A 2 0.44 -21.67 -13.74
C VAL A 2 0.58 -20.60 -12.64
N TYR A 3 -0.03 -20.85 -11.48
CA TYR A 3 0.15 -19.98 -10.31
C TYR A 3 1.44 -20.34 -9.60
N THR A 4 2.18 -19.33 -9.17
CA THR A 4 3.38 -19.46 -8.35
C THR A 4 3.20 -18.67 -7.05
N ASN A 5 3.78 -19.16 -5.97
CA ASN A 5 3.76 -18.47 -4.68
C ASN A 5 4.96 -17.52 -4.56
N SER A 6 4.85 -16.52 -3.68
CA SER A 6 5.96 -15.61 -3.39
C SER A 6 7.16 -16.36 -2.78
N SER A 7 8.36 -16.03 -3.23
CA SER A 7 9.60 -16.51 -2.61
C SER A 7 10.01 -15.70 -1.37
N LEU A 8 9.29 -14.62 -1.05
CA LEU A 8 9.57 -13.76 0.11
C LEU A 8 9.08 -14.34 1.44
N ILE A 9 8.38 -15.50 1.41
CA ILE A 9 7.88 -16.15 2.61
C ILE A 9 9.01 -16.70 3.48
N THR A 10 8.89 -16.48 4.80
CA THR A 10 9.80 -17.02 5.81
C THR A 10 9.13 -18.10 6.68
N TYR A 11 7.82 -18.22 6.58
CA TYR A 11 7.02 -19.21 7.31
C TYR A 11 5.87 -19.73 6.45
N LYS A 12 5.53 -21.00 6.60
CA LYS A 12 4.43 -21.65 5.89
C LYS A 12 3.62 -22.54 6.82
N LYS A 13 2.30 -22.30 6.89
CA LYS A 13 1.35 -23.16 7.60
C LYS A 13 0.03 -23.19 6.85
N ILE A 14 -0.18 -24.19 6.01
CA ILE A 14 -1.35 -24.25 5.13
C ILE A 14 -2.63 -24.53 5.91
N SER A 15 -3.59 -23.61 5.78
CA SER A 15 -4.92 -23.72 6.35
C SER A 15 -5.80 -24.67 5.53
N PRO A 16 -6.63 -25.48 6.19
CA PRO A 16 -7.66 -26.27 5.52
C PRO A 16 -8.85 -25.41 5.05
N ASN A 17 -8.97 -24.17 5.55
CA ASN A 17 -10.08 -23.27 5.24
C ASN A 17 -9.82 -22.55 3.91
N ARG A 18 -9.93 -23.29 2.81
CA ARG A 18 -9.72 -22.79 1.45
C ARG A 18 -10.60 -23.50 0.44
N THR A 19 -10.77 -22.90 -0.72
CA THR A 19 -11.37 -23.57 -1.89
C THR A 19 -10.26 -23.82 -2.91
N SER A 20 -10.11 -25.06 -3.35
CA SER A 20 -9.07 -25.47 -4.29
C SER A 20 -9.70 -26.12 -5.53
N PRO A 21 -9.31 -25.67 -6.75
CA PRO A 21 -8.57 -24.44 -7.02
C PRO A 21 -9.46 -23.19 -6.99
N ARG A 22 -8.85 -21.98 -7.06
CA ARG A 22 -9.62 -20.78 -7.40
C ARG A 22 -10.19 -20.88 -8.81
N ASN A 23 -11.32 -20.21 -9.06
CA ASN A 23 -12.01 -20.26 -10.36
C ASN A 23 -11.81 -19.00 -11.21
N HIS A 24 -10.93 -18.09 -10.79
CA HIS A 24 -10.64 -16.83 -11.49
C HIS A 24 -9.15 -16.52 -11.45
N VAL A 25 -8.65 -15.78 -12.46
CA VAL A 25 -7.29 -15.24 -12.44
C VAL A 25 -7.10 -14.27 -11.29
N ILE A 26 -5.86 -14.15 -10.82
CA ILE A 26 -5.53 -13.14 -9.80
C ILE A 26 -5.38 -11.80 -10.50
N ASP A 27 -6.29 -10.87 -10.19
CA ASP A 27 -6.32 -9.53 -10.73
C ASP A 27 -6.64 -8.45 -9.68
N THR A 28 -6.75 -8.87 -8.43
CA THR A 28 -7.16 -8.02 -7.30
C THR A 28 -6.26 -8.27 -6.08
N ILE A 29 -5.98 -7.23 -5.31
CA ILE A 29 -5.31 -7.30 -4.01
C ILE A 29 -6.28 -6.86 -2.92
N THR A 30 -6.40 -7.65 -1.85
CA THR A 30 -7.20 -7.28 -0.68
C THR A 30 -6.34 -7.27 0.58
N ILE A 31 -6.19 -6.09 1.18
CA ILE A 31 -5.40 -5.89 2.40
C ILE A 31 -6.33 -5.94 3.61
N HIS A 32 -5.92 -6.72 4.62
CA HIS A 32 -6.61 -6.90 5.90
C HIS A 32 -5.71 -6.50 7.06
N CYS A 33 -6.30 -6.35 8.24
CA CYS A 33 -5.59 -6.25 9.51
C CYS A 33 -5.93 -7.44 10.40
N MET A 34 -4.92 -7.96 11.11
CA MET A 34 -5.09 -9.08 12.06
C MET A 34 -5.93 -8.67 13.29
N ALA A 35 -6.23 -7.37 13.45
CA ALA A 35 -6.84 -6.79 14.65
C ALA A 35 -6.06 -7.15 15.93
N GLY A 36 -4.74 -7.14 15.84
CA GLY A 36 -3.82 -7.41 16.93
C GLY A 36 -2.38 -7.64 16.45
N ASN A 37 -1.44 -7.63 17.39
CA ASN A 37 -0.03 -7.85 17.11
C ASN A 37 0.31 -9.36 17.11
N LEU A 38 -0.26 -10.10 16.17
CA LEU A 38 0.01 -11.53 16.05
C LEU A 38 1.33 -11.77 15.30
N SER A 39 2.13 -12.73 15.81
CA SER A 39 3.22 -13.26 14.99
C SER A 39 2.66 -14.04 13.80
N VAL A 40 3.49 -14.26 12.78
CA VAL A 40 3.08 -15.05 11.60
C VAL A 40 2.72 -16.50 11.98
N GLU A 41 3.38 -17.08 13.01
CA GLU A 41 3.05 -18.39 13.54
C GLU A 41 1.67 -18.39 14.20
N ARG A 42 1.42 -17.39 15.05
CA ARG A 42 0.15 -17.29 15.78
C ARG A 42 -1.02 -17.07 14.84
N CYS A 43 -0.85 -16.25 13.82
CA CYS A 43 -1.87 -16.07 12.77
C CYS A 43 -2.15 -17.40 12.03
N GLY A 44 -1.10 -18.16 11.71
CA GLY A 44 -1.23 -19.50 11.12
C GLY A 44 -1.98 -20.49 12.03
N GLU A 45 -1.76 -20.42 13.34
CA GLU A 45 -2.50 -21.22 14.33
C GLU A 45 -3.99 -20.85 14.37
N VAL A 46 -4.32 -19.55 14.26
CA VAL A 46 -5.71 -19.09 14.20
C VAL A 46 -6.43 -19.65 12.97
N PHE A 47 -5.75 -19.81 11.85
CA PHE A 47 -6.32 -20.34 10.60
C PHE A 47 -6.28 -21.87 10.48
N ALA A 48 -5.60 -22.59 11.39
CA ALA A 48 -5.43 -24.03 11.32
C ALA A 48 -6.71 -24.85 11.60
N PRO A 49 -7.59 -24.51 12.56
CA PRO A 49 -8.79 -25.30 12.81
C PRO A 49 -9.80 -25.20 11.66
N LYS A 50 -10.35 -26.33 11.21
CA LYS A 50 -11.44 -26.36 10.20
C LYS A 50 -12.67 -25.55 10.63
N THR A 51 -12.92 -25.48 11.92
CA THR A 51 -14.03 -24.73 12.53
C THR A 51 -13.88 -23.21 12.41
N ARG A 52 -12.65 -22.71 12.13
CA ARG A 52 -12.37 -21.26 11.98
C ARG A 52 -13.15 -20.65 10.83
N LYS A 53 -13.37 -21.41 9.72
CA LYS A 53 -14.10 -20.95 8.53
C LYS A 53 -13.54 -19.64 7.93
N ALA A 54 -12.27 -19.36 8.15
CA ALA A 54 -11.56 -18.18 7.63
C ALA A 54 -10.08 -18.47 7.40
N SER A 55 -9.48 -17.77 6.45
CA SER A 55 -8.04 -17.84 6.13
C SER A 55 -7.63 -16.65 5.29
N SER A 56 -6.33 -16.48 5.08
CA SER A 56 -5.72 -15.52 4.15
C SER A 56 -4.66 -16.22 3.30
N ASN A 57 -4.35 -15.69 2.11
CA ASN A 57 -3.23 -16.21 1.35
C ASN A 57 -1.91 -15.96 2.07
N TYR A 58 -1.69 -14.73 2.51
CA TYR A 58 -0.48 -14.35 3.22
C TYR A 58 -0.78 -13.64 4.54
N GLY A 59 0.21 -13.62 5.41
CA GLY A 59 0.23 -12.81 6.62
C GLY A 59 1.59 -12.15 6.80
N ILE A 60 1.60 -10.98 7.42
CA ILE A 60 2.81 -10.20 7.69
C ILE A 60 2.83 -9.83 9.16
N GLY A 61 3.88 -10.23 9.88
CA GLY A 61 4.12 -9.86 11.27
C GLY A 61 4.59 -8.42 11.41
N SER A 62 4.44 -7.83 12.59
CA SER A 62 4.98 -6.48 12.88
C SER A 62 6.51 -6.40 12.77
N ASP A 63 7.20 -7.54 12.84
CA ASP A 63 8.64 -7.69 12.59
C ASP A 63 9.02 -7.70 11.10
N GLY A 64 8.01 -7.72 10.20
CA GLY A 64 8.16 -7.72 8.75
C GLY A 64 8.31 -9.12 8.14
N ARG A 65 8.27 -10.21 8.93
CA ARG A 65 8.26 -11.57 8.37
C ARG A 65 6.98 -11.84 7.61
N ILE A 66 7.08 -12.63 6.54
CA ILE A 66 5.96 -12.97 5.67
C ILE A 66 5.66 -14.46 5.79
N ALA A 67 4.40 -14.79 5.98
CA ALA A 67 3.91 -16.16 5.98
C ALA A 67 2.96 -16.44 4.83
N MET A 68 2.83 -17.73 4.45
CA MET A 68 1.81 -18.23 3.55
C MET A 68 0.90 -19.22 4.27
N TYR A 69 -0.43 -18.96 4.19
CA TYR A 69 -1.46 -19.81 4.79
C TYR A 69 -2.36 -20.49 3.77
N VAL A 70 -2.51 -19.88 2.58
CA VAL A 70 -3.19 -20.47 1.43
C VAL A 70 -2.38 -20.17 0.17
N GLU A 71 -2.12 -21.19 -0.64
CA GLU A 71 -1.39 -21.03 -1.89
C GLU A 71 -2.16 -20.16 -2.89
N GLU A 72 -1.48 -19.41 -3.75
CA GLU A 72 -2.13 -18.50 -4.70
C GLU A 72 -3.03 -19.22 -5.72
N LYS A 73 -2.76 -20.50 -6.01
CA LYS A 73 -3.67 -21.32 -6.83
C LYS A 73 -5.04 -21.57 -6.19
N ASP A 74 -5.15 -21.37 -4.89
CA ASP A 74 -6.36 -21.61 -4.10
C ASP A 74 -6.99 -20.30 -3.63
N ARG A 75 -8.30 -20.29 -3.44
CA ARG A 75 -9.03 -19.19 -2.86
C ARG A 75 -8.97 -19.26 -1.34
N SER A 76 -8.49 -18.22 -0.68
CA SER A 76 -8.65 -18.02 0.77
C SER A 76 -10.11 -17.67 1.11
N TRP A 77 -10.46 -17.78 2.39
CA TRP A 77 -11.78 -17.37 2.91
C TRP A 77 -11.57 -16.14 3.82
N CYS A 78 -11.40 -14.98 3.23
CA CYS A 78 -10.92 -13.79 3.94
C CYS A 78 -11.93 -12.63 4.01
N THR A 79 -12.58 -12.31 2.88
CA THR A 79 -13.42 -11.09 2.80
C THR A 79 -14.90 -11.35 3.11
N SER A 80 -15.30 -12.56 3.41
CA SER A 80 -16.72 -13.00 3.47
C SER A 80 -17.43 -12.89 2.10
N ASN A 81 -16.68 -12.73 1.02
CA ASN A 81 -17.19 -12.65 -0.35
C ASN A 81 -16.40 -13.56 -1.29
N ALA A 82 -17.02 -14.66 -1.72
CA ALA A 82 -16.36 -15.65 -2.54
C ALA A 82 -15.89 -15.10 -3.89
N SER A 83 -16.69 -14.24 -4.53
CA SER A 83 -16.34 -13.65 -5.83
C SER A 83 -15.09 -12.77 -5.73
N ASN A 84 -14.96 -11.96 -4.68
CA ASN A 84 -13.75 -11.20 -4.43
C ASN A 84 -12.55 -12.11 -4.14
N ASP A 85 -12.73 -13.10 -3.23
CA ASP A 85 -11.64 -13.97 -2.80
C ASP A 85 -11.12 -14.88 -3.92
N HIS A 86 -11.94 -15.21 -4.91
CA HIS A 86 -11.49 -15.92 -6.11
C HIS A 86 -10.57 -15.08 -7.01
N ARG A 87 -10.75 -13.76 -7.02
CA ARG A 87 -9.95 -12.81 -7.80
C ARG A 87 -8.74 -12.29 -7.03
N ALA A 88 -8.85 -12.23 -5.71
CA ALA A 88 -7.89 -11.55 -4.86
C ALA A 88 -6.79 -12.47 -4.33
N VAL A 89 -5.60 -11.93 -4.18
CA VAL A 89 -4.67 -12.36 -3.14
C VAL A 89 -4.96 -11.52 -1.90
N THR A 90 -5.26 -12.20 -0.80
CA THR A 90 -5.59 -11.58 0.48
C THR A 90 -4.39 -11.60 1.42
N ILE A 91 -4.15 -10.50 2.14
CA ILE A 91 -2.97 -10.31 2.97
C ILE A 91 -3.41 -9.76 4.34
N GLU A 92 -3.20 -10.52 5.39
CA GLU A 92 -3.38 -10.09 6.77
C GLU A 92 -2.11 -9.41 7.30
N VAL A 93 -2.23 -8.22 7.88
CA VAL A 93 -1.09 -7.47 8.43
C VAL A 93 -1.27 -7.29 9.93
N ALA A 94 -0.23 -7.63 10.71
CA ALA A 94 -0.22 -7.44 12.15
C ALA A 94 -0.23 -5.96 12.52
N ASN A 95 -0.88 -5.64 13.62
CA ASN A 95 -1.05 -4.28 14.12
C ASN A 95 -0.26 -4.08 15.39
N ASP A 96 0.56 -3.05 15.45
CA ASP A 96 1.29 -2.59 16.65
C ASP A 96 0.56 -1.48 17.40
N GLY A 97 -0.61 -1.04 16.90
CA GLY A 97 -1.56 -0.14 17.57
C GLY A 97 -2.97 -0.70 17.57
N GLY A 98 -3.82 -0.17 18.47
CA GLY A 98 -5.19 -0.62 18.71
C GLY A 98 -6.24 0.03 17.80
N ALA A 99 -7.51 -0.34 18.06
CA ALA A 99 -8.67 0.24 17.40
C ALA A 99 -8.82 1.76 17.72
N PRO A 100 -9.40 2.55 16.83
CA PRO A 100 -9.98 2.18 15.53
C PRO A 100 -8.94 2.16 14.39
N ASP A 101 -7.72 2.63 14.65
CA ASP A 101 -6.72 2.86 13.61
C ASP A 101 -6.04 1.56 13.17
N TRP A 102 -5.74 0.66 14.10
CA TRP A 102 -5.02 -0.57 13.82
C TRP A 102 -3.70 -0.27 13.09
N HIS A 103 -2.83 0.55 13.72
CA HIS A 103 -1.54 0.95 13.19
C HIS A 103 -0.71 -0.27 12.78
N VAL A 104 0.14 -0.10 11.77
CA VAL A 104 1.04 -1.12 11.21
C VAL A 104 2.45 -0.58 11.24
N SER A 105 3.40 -1.38 11.72
CA SER A 105 4.81 -1.01 11.81
C SER A 105 5.42 -0.72 10.43
N ASP A 106 6.47 0.11 10.38
CA ASP A 106 7.20 0.41 9.15
C ASP A 106 7.80 -0.86 8.50
N LYS A 107 8.24 -1.83 9.33
CA LYS A 107 8.77 -3.11 8.84
C LYS A 107 7.67 -3.90 8.11
N ALA A 108 6.49 -4.00 8.70
CA ALA A 108 5.35 -4.68 8.09
C ALA A 108 4.88 -3.93 6.82
N MET A 109 4.83 -2.60 6.84
CA MET A 109 4.47 -1.79 5.67
C MET A 109 5.46 -2.00 4.51
N LYS A 110 6.76 -1.99 4.79
CA LYS A 110 7.80 -2.28 3.77
C LYS A 110 7.64 -3.67 3.18
N SER A 111 7.40 -4.68 4.02
CA SER A 111 7.16 -6.06 3.57
C SER A 111 5.88 -6.20 2.76
N LEU A 112 4.81 -5.50 3.16
CA LEU A 112 3.53 -5.46 2.43
C LEU A 112 3.71 -4.93 1.01
N ILE A 113 4.38 -3.80 0.85
CA ILE A 113 4.67 -3.19 -0.45
C ILE A 113 5.51 -4.14 -1.33
N ASN A 114 6.54 -4.77 -0.76
CA ASN A 114 7.39 -5.71 -1.49
C ASN A 114 6.62 -6.97 -1.92
N LEU A 115 5.82 -7.54 -1.03
CA LEU A 115 4.99 -8.71 -1.33
C LEU A 115 3.96 -8.42 -2.42
N ILE A 116 3.26 -7.28 -2.34
CA ILE A 116 2.29 -6.90 -3.35
C ILE A 116 2.96 -6.68 -4.71
N ALA A 117 4.13 -6.03 -4.76
CA ALA A 117 4.86 -5.86 -6.01
C ALA A 117 5.28 -7.20 -6.64
N ASP A 118 5.72 -8.17 -5.81
CA ASP A 118 6.02 -9.53 -6.26
C ASP A 118 4.78 -10.25 -6.79
N ILE A 119 3.64 -10.19 -6.08
CA ILE A 119 2.37 -10.76 -6.52
C ILE A 119 1.94 -10.14 -7.86
N CYS A 120 1.99 -8.83 -7.99
CA CYS A 120 1.63 -8.12 -9.21
C CYS A 120 2.48 -8.57 -10.40
N LYS A 121 3.81 -8.67 -10.24
CA LYS A 121 4.73 -9.13 -11.29
C LYS A 121 4.40 -10.56 -11.75
N ARG A 122 4.21 -11.48 -10.79
CA ARG A 122 3.94 -12.90 -11.11
C ARG A 122 2.57 -13.11 -11.75
N ASN A 123 1.57 -12.29 -11.41
CA ASN A 123 0.21 -12.40 -11.91
C ASN A 123 -0.11 -11.39 -13.04
N GLN A 124 0.90 -10.70 -13.58
CA GLN A 124 0.76 -9.75 -14.69
C GLN A 124 -0.17 -8.57 -14.39
N ILE A 125 -0.31 -8.19 -13.12
CA ILE A 125 -1.00 -6.97 -12.71
C ILE A 125 -0.01 -5.82 -12.98
N LYS A 126 -0.23 -5.10 -14.08
CA LYS A 126 0.70 -4.06 -14.53
C LYS A 126 0.68 -2.80 -13.66
N GLU A 127 -0.44 -2.53 -13.00
CA GLU A 127 -0.66 -1.33 -12.21
C GLU A 127 -1.66 -1.61 -11.09
N LEU A 128 -1.38 -1.13 -9.87
CA LEU A 128 -2.39 -1.06 -8.80
C LEU A 128 -3.16 0.25 -8.89
N LYS A 129 -4.48 0.14 -8.72
CA LYS A 129 -5.42 1.26 -8.82
C LYS A 129 -6.30 1.31 -7.59
N TRP A 130 -6.26 2.45 -6.92
CA TRP A 130 -7.09 2.73 -5.76
C TRP A 130 -7.87 4.03 -5.94
N LYS A 131 -9.20 3.98 -5.83
CA LYS A 131 -10.12 5.12 -5.89
C LYS A 131 -10.95 5.29 -4.63
N ALA A 132 -10.80 4.36 -3.67
CA ALA A 132 -11.64 4.28 -2.47
C ALA A 132 -13.15 4.18 -2.76
N ASP A 133 -13.53 3.60 -3.89
CA ASP A 133 -14.92 3.55 -4.37
C ASP A 133 -15.42 2.09 -4.42
N LYS A 134 -16.36 1.78 -3.51
CA LYS A 134 -17.00 0.45 -3.42
C LYS A 134 -17.76 0.07 -4.68
N SER A 135 -18.28 1.04 -5.45
CA SER A 135 -19.05 0.78 -6.68
C SER A 135 -18.18 0.22 -7.82
N LEU A 136 -16.85 0.34 -7.69
CA LEU A 136 -15.89 -0.16 -8.67
C LEU A 136 -15.41 -1.59 -8.40
N ILE A 137 -15.98 -2.29 -7.41
CA ILE A 137 -15.64 -3.70 -7.16
C ILE A 137 -15.85 -4.52 -8.44
N GLY A 138 -14.81 -5.27 -8.84
CA GLY A 138 -14.81 -6.08 -10.07
C GLY A 138 -14.45 -5.33 -11.35
N GLN A 139 -14.39 -3.99 -11.34
CA GLN A 139 -13.96 -3.16 -12.46
C GLN A 139 -12.45 -2.92 -12.38
N VAL A 140 -11.65 -3.99 -12.56
CA VAL A 140 -10.19 -4.00 -12.30
C VAL A 140 -9.39 -3.03 -13.17
N ASN A 141 -9.93 -2.61 -14.31
CA ASN A 141 -9.35 -1.56 -15.14
C ASN A 141 -9.45 -0.16 -14.50
N LYS A 142 -10.36 0.03 -13.53
CA LYS A 142 -10.55 1.28 -12.80
C LYS A 142 -10.01 1.21 -11.37
N GLN A 143 -10.22 0.07 -10.70
CA GLN A 143 -9.79 -0.21 -9.33
C GLN A 143 -9.61 -1.71 -9.13
N ASN A 144 -8.43 -2.13 -8.67
CA ASN A 144 -8.08 -3.52 -8.42
C ASN A 144 -7.56 -3.78 -7.00
N MET A 145 -7.85 -2.86 -6.10
CA MET A 145 -7.68 -3.03 -4.65
C MET A 145 -9.04 -3.00 -3.98
N THR A 146 -9.25 -3.88 -3.00
CA THR A 146 -10.49 -3.98 -2.22
C THR A 146 -10.18 -4.12 -0.74
N VAL A 147 -11.18 -3.95 0.11
CA VAL A 147 -11.07 -4.04 1.57
C VAL A 147 -12.25 -4.80 2.16
N HIS A 148 -12.03 -5.49 3.28
CA HIS A 148 -13.05 -6.33 3.93
C HIS A 148 -14.33 -5.56 4.29
N ARG A 149 -14.21 -4.32 4.79
CA ARG A 149 -15.36 -3.48 5.18
C ARG A 149 -16.37 -3.20 4.05
N TRP A 150 -15.99 -3.45 2.80
CA TRP A 150 -16.91 -3.31 1.67
C TRP A 150 -17.83 -4.51 1.49
N PHE A 151 -17.49 -5.67 2.06
CA PHE A 151 -18.21 -6.94 1.89
C PHE A 151 -18.94 -7.39 3.15
N ALA A 152 -18.51 -6.92 4.32
CA ALA A 152 -19.10 -7.27 5.61
C ALA A 152 -19.01 -6.10 6.59
N ALA A 153 -19.85 -6.11 7.62
CA ALA A 153 -19.82 -5.12 8.70
C ALA A 153 -18.59 -5.34 9.61
N LYS A 154 -17.42 -4.94 9.13
CA LYS A 154 -16.11 -5.11 9.78
C LYS A 154 -15.32 -3.80 9.78
N ALA A 155 -14.53 -3.58 10.84
CA ALA A 155 -13.58 -2.44 10.89
C ALA A 155 -12.36 -2.65 9.98
N CYS A 156 -12.05 -3.90 9.60
CA CYS A 156 -10.90 -4.27 8.77
C CYS A 156 -10.91 -3.52 7.42
N PRO A 157 -9.78 -2.95 6.98
CA PRO A 157 -8.42 -3.13 7.47
C PRO A 157 -7.98 -2.13 8.56
N GLY A 158 -8.87 -1.44 9.26
CA GLY A 158 -8.57 -0.33 10.15
C GLY A 158 -8.43 1.00 9.41
N ASN A 159 -8.45 2.11 10.16
CA ASN A 159 -8.35 3.43 9.53
C ASN A 159 -6.96 3.69 8.98
N TYR A 160 -5.92 3.21 9.65
CA TYR A 160 -4.53 3.40 9.22
C TYR A 160 -4.28 2.80 7.83
N LEU A 161 -4.48 1.48 7.66
CA LEU A 161 -4.29 0.84 6.36
C LEU A 161 -5.25 1.36 5.30
N TYR A 162 -6.52 1.62 5.66
CA TYR A 162 -7.49 2.21 4.72
C TYR A 162 -6.99 3.54 4.16
N GLY A 163 -6.48 4.43 5.01
CA GLY A 163 -5.89 5.70 4.60
C GLY A 163 -4.59 5.56 3.81
N LYS A 164 -3.87 4.43 3.96
CA LYS A 164 -2.60 4.16 3.27
C LYS A 164 -2.75 3.45 1.92
N HIS A 165 -3.94 3.03 1.49
CA HIS A 165 -4.10 2.29 0.23
C HIS A 165 -3.58 3.03 -1.00
N ALA A 166 -3.81 4.35 -1.10
CA ALA A 166 -3.28 5.17 -2.19
C ALA A 166 -1.75 5.20 -2.18
N TYR A 167 -1.14 5.39 -1.01
CA TYR A 167 0.31 5.34 -0.82
C TYR A 167 0.88 3.96 -1.17
N ILE A 168 0.23 2.87 -0.72
CA ILE A 168 0.66 1.50 -1.04
C ILE A 168 0.62 1.27 -2.56
N ALA A 169 -0.46 1.71 -3.23
CA ALA A 169 -0.58 1.59 -4.67
C ALA A 169 0.54 2.35 -5.40
N GLU A 170 0.83 3.58 -4.99
CA GLU A 170 1.91 4.41 -5.53
C GLU A 170 3.27 3.72 -5.39
N GLN A 171 3.61 3.26 -4.18
CA GLN A 171 4.90 2.60 -3.90
C GLN A 171 5.05 1.26 -4.63
N VAL A 172 3.98 0.51 -4.81
CA VAL A 172 3.99 -0.71 -5.61
C VAL A 172 4.16 -0.39 -7.09
N ASN A 173 3.44 0.62 -7.61
CA ASN A 173 3.53 1.05 -9.01
C ASN A 173 4.93 1.55 -9.37
N GLU A 174 5.60 2.25 -8.46
CA GLU A 174 7.02 2.61 -8.61
C GLU A 174 7.89 1.37 -8.80
N LYS A 175 7.68 0.31 -7.98
CA LYS A 175 8.41 -0.96 -8.10
C LYS A 175 8.05 -1.78 -9.35
N LEU A 176 6.89 -1.54 -9.93
CA LEU A 176 6.46 -2.13 -11.20
C LEU A 176 6.99 -1.37 -12.41
N GLY A 177 7.63 -0.21 -12.23
CA GLY A 177 8.09 0.65 -13.30
C GLY A 177 6.96 1.42 -13.98
N VAL A 178 5.80 1.52 -13.35
CA VAL A 178 4.71 2.37 -13.81
C VAL A 178 5.05 3.80 -13.40
N TYR A 179 5.52 4.56 -14.36
CA TYR A 179 5.68 6.00 -14.17
C TYR A 179 4.30 6.64 -14.19
N THR A 180 3.81 7.12 -13.06
CA THR A 180 2.71 8.07 -13.03
C THR A 180 3.29 9.48 -13.08
N PRO A 181 3.30 10.16 -14.23
CA PRO A 181 3.48 11.59 -14.20
C PRO A 181 2.25 12.18 -13.50
N SER A 182 2.43 12.83 -12.38
CA SER A 182 1.44 13.79 -11.91
C SER A 182 1.35 14.89 -12.98
N THR A 183 0.36 14.78 -13.86
CA THR A 183 0.12 15.70 -14.96
C THR A 183 -0.37 17.04 -14.42
N PRO A 184 0.26 18.15 -14.77
CA PRO A 184 -0.47 19.35 -15.10
C PRO A 184 -0.74 19.31 -16.60
N SER A 185 -2.02 19.29 -16.99
CA SER A 185 -2.42 19.55 -18.37
C SER A 185 -1.93 20.92 -18.78
N THR A 186 -1.12 20.98 -19.81
CA THR A 186 -1.27 21.98 -20.88
C THR A 186 -0.42 21.62 -22.09
N SER A 187 -1.04 21.77 -23.21
CA SER A 187 -0.71 21.49 -24.58
C SER A 187 0.60 22.09 -25.12
N THR A 188 1.13 21.36 -26.09
CA THR A 188 1.66 21.71 -27.41
C THR A 188 3.18 21.72 -27.62
N THR A 189 3.54 20.86 -28.56
CA THR A 189 4.45 20.85 -29.71
C THR A 189 5.95 20.54 -29.55
N ASN A 190 6.23 19.44 -30.21
CA ASN A 190 7.33 19.13 -31.16
C ASN A 190 8.77 18.87 -30.72
N SER A 191 9.16 17.71 -31.20
CA SER A 191 10.43 17.28 -31.83
C SER A 191 11.59 16.80 -30.98
N SER A 192 11.76 15.47 -31.16
CA SER A 192 13.03 14.73 -31.32
C SER A 192 14.27 15.12 -30.50
N ASN A 193 14.66 14.25 -29.57
CA ASN A 193 15.94 13.56 -29.67
C ASN A 193 16.08 12.47 -28.59
N ILE A 194 16.48 11.29 -29.04
CA ILE A 194 16.84 10.13 -28.20
C ILE A 194 18.20 10.42 -27.57
N GLN A 195 18.25 10.48 -26.23
CA GLN A 195 19.52 10.25 -25.54
C GLN A 195 19.28 9.64 -24.17
N SER A 196 19.91 8.51 -23.94
CA SER A 196 20.07 7.75 -22.71
C SER A 196 20.11 8.66 -21.46
N SER A 197 19.14 8.55 -20.58
CA SER A 197 19.17 9.23 -19.28
C SER A 197 19.31 8.22 -18.15
N THR A 198 20.47 8.23 -17.56
CA THR A 198 20.78 7.71 -16.23
C THR A 198 19.74 8.16 -15.20
N ALA A 199 19.25 7.23 -14.41
CA ALA A 199 18.27 7.48 -13.34
C ALA A 199 18.75 8.61 -12.41
N LYS A 200 17.95 9.67 -12.28
CA LYS A 200 18.20 10.77 -11.36
C LYS A 200 18.10 10.25 -9.92
N PRO A 201 19.06 10.53 -9.03
CA PRO A 201 18.99 10.08 -7.63
C PRO A 201 17.74 10.63 -6.96
N ILE A 202 17.04 9.80 -6.18
CA ILE A 202 15.91 10.21 -5.35
C ILE A 202 16.41 11.27 -4.38
N GLN A 203 15.90 12.49 -4.49
CA GLN A 203 16.29 13.59 -3.62
C GLN A 203 15.79 13.30 -2.20
N LYS A 204 16.71 12.96 -1.29
CA LYS A 204 16.41 12.82 0.13
C LYS A 204 16.26 14.20 0.78
N TYR A 205 15.21 14.37 1.55
CA TYR A 205 14.96 15.57 2.36
C TYR A 205 15.43 15.33 3.79
N MET A 206 16.73 15.53 4.02
CA MET A 206 17.39 15.33 5.31
C MET A 206 17.52 16.65 6.09
N TYR A 207 17.09 16.67 7.36
CA TYR A 207 17.28 17.79 8.26
C TYR A 207 17.64 17.29 9.66
N GLN A 208 18.76 17.73 10.21
CA GLN A 208 19.30 17.29 11.51
C GLN A 208 19.37 15.76 11.67
N GLY A 209 19.76 15.05 10.61
CA GLY A 209 19.88 13.59 10.61
C GLY A 209 18.58 12.81 10.43
N ILE A 210 17.43 13.51 10.34
CA ILE A 210 16.11 12.91 10.14
C ILE A 210 15.70 13.02 8.67
N ASP A 211 15.15 11.92 8.11
CA ASP A 211 14.62 11.85 6.75
C ASP A 211 13.14 12.27 6.72
N TYR A 212 12.86 13.43 6.13
CA TYR A 212 11.53 14.00 5.95
C TYR A 212 10.89 13.65 4.61
N SER A 213 11.50 12.80 3.80
CA SER A 213 11.01 12.48 2.44
C SER A 213 9.59 11.91 2.42
N LEU A 214 9.15 11.25 3.49
CA LEU A 214 7.80 10.71 3.63
C LEU A 214 6.73 11.76 4.01
N VAL A 215 7.14 12.87 4.60
CA VAL A 215 6.22 13.89 5.14
C VAL A 215 6.33 15.24 4.43
N PHE A 216 7.27 15.37 3.48
CA PHE A 216 7.51 16.58 2.72
C PHE A 216 7.45 16.33 1.21
N ASN A 217 6.54 17.01 0.54
CA ASN A 217 6.44 17.07 -0.91
C ASN A 217 6.53 18.55 -1.34
N PRO A 218 7.59 18.99 -2.01
CA PRO A 218 7.78 20.40 -2.35
C PRO A 218 6.69 20.95 -3.26
N THR A 219 6.20 20.15 -4.21
CA THR A 219 5.13 20.55 -5.12
C THR A 219 3.82 20.73 -4.37
N TYR A 220 3.47 19.81 -3.48
CA TYR A 220 2.30 19.95 -2.63
C TYR A 220 2.40 21.20 -1.75
N TYR A 221 3.56 21.40 -1.10
CA TYR A 221 3.81 22.50 -0.18
C TYR A 221 3.68 23.86 -0.84
N VAL A 222 4.33 24.06 -1.97
CA VAL A 222 4.25 25.32 -2.71
C VAL A 222 2.88 25.61 -3.30
N ASN A 223 2.15 24.57 -3.73
CA ASN A 223 0.82 24.77 -4.29
C ASN A 223 -0.25 25.05 -3.24
N LYS A 224 -0.02 24.58 -2.00
CA LYS A 224 -0.94 24.81 -0.89
C LYS A 224 -0.84 26.22 -0.29
N TYR A 225 0.35 26.86 -0.40
CA TYR A 225 0.62 28.15 0.24
C TYR A 225 1.14 29.15 -0.79
N ALA A 226 0.28 30.11 -1.17
CA ALA A 226 0.59 31.09 -2.20
C ALA A 226 1.78 32.02 -1.84
N ASP A 227 1.99 32.31 -0.55
CA ASP A 227 3.13 33.06 -0.04
C ASP A 227 4.45 32.34 -0.32
N LEU A 228 4.49 31.01 -0.19
CA LEU A 228 5.68 30.23 -0.49
C LEU A 228 5.99 30.21 -1.99
N LYS A 229 4.96 30.19 -2.82
CA LYS A 229 5.13 30.26 -4.26
C LYS A 229 5.74 31.61 -4.69
N LYS A 230 5.33 32.70 -4.04
CA LYS A 230 5.88 34.04 -4.27
C LYS A 230 7.32 34.17 -3.77
N ALA A 231 7.63 33.57 -2.60
CA ALA A 231 8.94 33.70 -1.96
C ALA A 231 10.01 32.77 -2.55
N PHE A 232 9.65 31.53 -2.87
CA PHE A 232 10.61 30.46 -3.20
C PHE A 232 10.39 29.85 -4.59
N GLY A 233 9.30 30.18 -5.29
CA GLY A 233 8.95 29.55 -6.57
C GLY A 233 8.85 28.01 -6.44
N THR A 234 9.54 27.30 -7.33
CA THR A 234 9.60 25.83 -7.32
C THR A 234 10.90 25.26 -6.74
N ASN A 235 11.68 26.10 -6.02
CA ASN A 235 12.95 25.66 -5.43
C ASN A 235 12.72 24.69 -4.26
N SER A 236 12.84 23.40 -4.52
CA SER A 236 12.55 22.33 -3.56
C SER A 236 13.41 22.39 -2.30
N THR A 237 14.67 22.81 -2.42
CA THR A 237 15.59 22.95 -1.27
C THR A 237 15.17 24.10 -0.36
N ALA A 238 14.83 25.26 -0.94
CA ALA A 238 14.37 26.43 -0.18
C ALA A 238 13.03 26.14 0.51
N LEU A 239 12.10 25.48 -0.19
CA LEU A 239 10.82 25.04 0.36
C LEU A 239 10.99 24.05 1.51
N PHE A 240 11.94 23.11 1.39
CA PHE A 240 12.24 22.15 2.45
C PHE A 240 12.86 22.83 3.68
N ASN A 241 13.81 23.71 3.48
CA ASN A 241 14.39 24.49 4.58
C ASN A 241 13.33 25.32 5.30
N HIS A 242 12.44 25.99 4.55
CA HIS A 242 11.31 26.71 5.15
C HIS A 242 10.41 25.80 5.97
N PHE A 243 10.06 24.62 5.44
CA PHE A 243 9.23 23.64 6.14
C PHE A 243 9.85 23.24 7.48
N CYS A 244 11.14 22.90 7.50
CA CYS A 244 11.84 22.48 8.71
C CYS A 244 12.03 23.61 9.74
N THR A 245 12.29 24.84 9.29
CA THR A 245 12.63 25.97 10.20
C THR A 245 11.42 26.76 10.68
N HIS A 246 10.37 26.86 9.86
CA HIS A 246 9.17 27.67 10.09
C HIS A 246 7.87 26.86 9.93
N GLY A 247 7.71 26.18 8.80
CA GLY A 247 6.44 25.56 8.41
C GLY A 247 5.88 24.57 9.43
N MET A 248 6.71 23.74 10.05
CA MET A 248 6.28 22.82 11.11
C MET A 248 5.79 23.57 12.35
N LYS A 249 6.46 24.67 12.73
CA LYS A 249 6.04 25.51 13.87
C LYS A 249 4.73 26.24 13.59
N GLU A 250 4.53 26.65 12.35
CA GLU A 250 3.31 27.32 11.86
C GLU A 250 2.15 26.31 11.64
N GLY A 251 2.38 25.01 11.79
CA GLY A 251 1.36 23.99 11.53
C GLY A 251 1.07 23.76 10.05
N ARG A 252 1.99 24.15 9.14
CA ARG A 252 1.80 23.97 7.70
C ARG A 252 1.95 22.52 7.30
N ILE A 253 1.02 22.04 6.47
CA ILE A 253 1.00 20.68 5.94
C ILE A 253 1.82 20.64 4.65
N ALA A 254 2.81 19.77 4.58
CA ALA A 254 3.74 19.68 3.45
C ALA A 254 3.53 18.42 2.59
N SER A 255 2.57 17.57 2.92
CA SER A 255 2.13 16.45 2.09
C SER A 255 0.68 16.09 2.41
N ASN A 256 0.00 15.40 1.50
CA ASN A 256 -1.35 14.89 1.76
C ASN A 256 -1.37 13.81 2.86
N ASN A 257 -0.23 13.24 3.16
CA ASN A 257 -0.10 12.06 4.02
C ASN A 257 0.35 12.40 5.45
N PHE A 258 0.58 13.68 5.76
CA PHE A 258 1.07 14.08 7.06
C PHE A 258 0.41 15.39 7.53
N ASN A 259 -0.28 15.33 8.68
CA ASN A 259 -0.89 16.49 9.33
C ASN A 259 -0.10 16.84 10.59
N VAL A 260 0.67 17.91 10.52
CA VAL A 260 1.55 18.39 11.59
C VAL A 260 0.79 18.85 12.84
N THR A 261 -0.49 19.22 12.71
CA THR A 261 -1.30 19.69 13.85
C THR A 261 -1.73 18.57 14.79
N VAL A 262 -1.63 17.32 14.38
CA VAL A 262 -1.96 16.13 15.21
C VAL A 262 -0.79 15.76 16.14
N TYR A 263 0.40 16.33 15.91
CA TYR A 263 1.65 16.02 16.64
C TYR A 263 2.16 17.17 17.52
N LYS A 264 1.32 18.17 17.81
CA LYS A 264 1.62 19.23 18.79
C LYS A 264 1.10 18.89 20.17
#